data_17027b8ee99db5d90542cb9de3f0ee8e
#
_entry.id   17027b8ee99db5d90542cb9de3f0ee8e
#
_cell.length_a   1.000
_cell.length_b   1.000
_cell.length_c   1.000
_cell.angle_alpha   90.00
_cell.angle_beta   90.00
_cell.angle_gamma   90.00
#
_symmetry.space_group_name_H-M   'P 1'
#
loop_
_entity.id
_entity.type
_entity.pdbx_description
1 polymer ?
#
loop_
_entity_poly.entity_id
_entity_poly.type
_entity_poly.pdbx_seq_one_letter_code
_entity_poly.pdbx_strand_id
1 'polypeptide(L)' 'MILAIDPGKEKCGLAVLQTEGQLIHKAIVPRAQLHTALTALLAKFPVSDLVIGESASGKEIYQEIYENCLFEYL' A
#
# COMPACT_ATOMS: atom_id res chain seq x y z
N MET A 1 -0.22 -8.23 9.72
CA MET A 1 0.85 -7.83 8.78
C MET A 1 0.78 -6.34 8.48
N ILE A 2 1.88 -5.79 8.04
CA ILE A 2 2.01 -4.36 7.71
C ILE A 2 2.13 -4.23 6.20
N LEU A 3 1.37 -3.33 5.59
CA LEU A 3 1.54 -2.94 4.19
C LEU A 3 2.24 -1.58 4.16
N ALA A 4 3.41 -1.53 3.56
CA ALA A 4 4.18 -0.30 3.41
C ALA A 4 4.14 0.16 1.96
N ILE A 5 3.94 1.45 1.75
CA ILE A 5 3.88 2.07 0.43
C ILE A 5 4.97 3.13 0.34
N ASP A 6 5.86 2.98 -0.64
CA ASP A 6 6.85 4.00 -1.00
C ASP A 6 6.27 4.77 -2.19
N PRO A 7 5.72 5.97 -1.95
CA PRO A 7 4.98 6.67 -2.99
C PRO A 7 5.88 7.32 -4.04
N GLY A 8 5.43 7.30 -5.28
CA GLY A 8 6.07 7.98 -6.38
C GLY A 8 5.05 8.49 -7.38
N LYS A 9 5.46 9.40 -8.25
CA LYS A 9 4.57 9.97 -9.26
C LYS A 9 4.27 9.01 -10.39
N GLU A 10 5.26 8.23 -10.79
CA GLU A 10 5.13 7.31 -11.92
C GLU A 10 5.00 5.86 -11.47
N LYS A 11 5.68 5.49 -10.39
CA LYS A 11 5.65 4.14 -9.85
C LYS A 11 5.73 4.19 -8.34
N CYS A 12 5.20 3.16 -7.71
CA CYS A 12 5.18 3.04 -6.25
C CYS A 12 5.79 1.71 -5.84
N GLY A 13 6.52 1.71 -4.72
CA GLY A 13 6.99 0.50 -4.09
C GLY A 13 5.97 0.00 -3.08
N LEU A 14 5.73 -1.30 -3.04
CA LEU A 14 4.84 -1.94 -2.09
C LEU A 14 5.60 -3.04 -1.36
N ALA A 15 5.36 -3.17 -0.07
CA ALA A 15 5.93 -4.25 0.73
C ALA A 15 4.92 -4.73 1.76
N VAL A 16 4.84 -6.04 1.92
CA VAL A 16 4.05 -6.65 2.99
C VAL A 16 5.03 -7.29 3.95
N LEU A 17 4.93 -6.94 5.23
CA LEU A 17 5.83 -7.41 6.27
C LEU A 17 5.06 -8.01 7.43
N GLN A 18 5.67 -8.99 8.09
CA GLN A 18 5.20 -9.43 9.41
C GLN A 18 5.43 -8.32 10.42
N THR A 19 4.67 -8.34 11.51
CA THR A 19 4.83 -7.37 12.59
C THR A 19 6.26 -7.36 13.15
N GLU A 20 6.94 -8.50 13.11
CA GLU A 20 8.33 -8.62 13.56
C GLU A 20 9.34 -8.06 12.55
N GLY A 21 8.89 -7.65 11.37
CA GLY A 21 9.74 -7.05 10.35
C GLY A 21 10.16 -7.96 9.21
N GLN A 22 9.77 -9.24 9.23
CA GLN A 22 10.10 -10.16 8.13
C GLN A 22 9.36 -9.75 6.85
N LEU A 23 10.09 -9.59 5.77
CA LEU A 23 9.51 -9.27 4.46
C LEU A 23 8.82 -10.51 3.88
N ILE A 24 7.54 -10.36 3.54
CA ILE A 24 6.71 -11.43 2.96
C ILE A 24 6.57 -11.25 1.45
N HIS A 25 6.38 -10.01 1.00
CA HIS A 25 6.13 -9.71 -0.41
C HIS A 25 6.59 -8.30 -0.71
N LYS A 26 7.16 -8.08 -1.89
CA LYS A 26 7.42 -6.72 -2.37
C LYS A 26 7.19 -6.64 -3.87
N ALA A 27 6.83 -5.45 -4.33
CA ALA A 27 6.57 -5.19 -5.74
C ALA A 27 6.77 -3.71 -6.04
N ILE A 28 7.02 -3.41 -7.30
CA ILE A 28 7.01 -2.05 -7.83
C ILE A 28 5.92 -2.03 -8.88
N VAL A 29 4.98 -1.09 -8.75
CA VAL A 29 3.83 -1.00 -9.65
C VAL A 29 3.73 0.40 -10.25
N PRO A 30 3.25 0.53 -11.48
CA PRO A 30 2.93 1.85 -12.04
C PRO A 30 1.90 2.56 -11.15
N ARG A 31 2.06 3.87 -10.98
CA ARG A 31 1.13 4.66 -10.16
C ARG A 31 -0.33 4.45 -10.57
N ALA A 32 -0.59 4.35 -11.87
CA ALA A 32 -1.94 4.16 -12.39
C ALA A 32 -2.56 2.81 -12.02
N GLN A 33 -1.74 1.83 -11.60
CA GLN A 33 -2.21 0.50 -11.20
C GLN A 33 -2.20 0.29 -9.69
N LEU A 34 -1.90 1.34 -8.93
CA LEU A 34 -1.75 1.22 -7.47
C LEU A 34 -3.03 0.73 -6.81
N HIS A 35 -4.19 1.28 -7.17
CA HIS A 35 -5.47 0.87 -6.58
C HIS A 35 -5.72 -0.63 -6.78
N THR A 36 -5.53 -1.11 -7.99
CA THR A 36 -5.71 -2.53 -8.31
C THR A 36 -4.75 -3.40 -7.51
N ALA A 37 -3.47 -2.98 -7.43
CA ALA A 37 -2.46 -3.72 -6.68
C ALA A 37 -2.77 -3.75 -5.18
N LEU A 38 -3.18 -2.62 -4.60
CA LEU A 38 -3.55 -2.55 -3.19
C LEU A 38 -4.74 -3.45 -2.88
N THR A 39 -5.77 -3.40 -3.70
CA THR A 39 -6.96 -4.23 -3.52
C THR A 39 -6.58 -5.71 -3.52
N ALA A 40 -5.72 -6.13 -4.44
CA ALA A 40 -5.26 -7.51 -4.51
C ALA A 40 -4.46 -7.92 -3.28
N LEU A 41 -3.55 -7.07 -2.80
CA LEU A 41 -2.74 -7.37 -1.62
C LEU A 41 -3.58 -7.42 -0.35
N LEU A 42 -4.51 -6.50 -0.19
CA LEU A 42 -5.38 -6.46 0.99
C LEU A 42 -6.33 -7.65 1.02
N ALA A 43 -6.71 -8.17 -0.13
CA ALA A 43 -7.54 -9.38 -0.20
C ALA A 43 -6.73 -10.65 0.08
N LYS A 44 -5.43 -10.64 -0.21
CA LYS A 44 -4.57 -11.82 -0.09
C LYS A 44 -3.92 -11.95 1.28
N PHE A 45 -3.51 -10.83 1.89
CA PHE A 45 -2.76 -10.83 3.15
C PHE A 45 -3.57 -10.20 4.28
N PRO A 46 -3.46 -10.71 5.53
CA PRO A 46 -4.15 -10.14 6.69
C PRO A 46 -3.46 -8.87 7.19
N VAL A 47 -3.59 -7.79 6.43
CA VAL A 47 -2.97 -6.50 6.76
C VAL A 47 -3.77 -5.81 7.86
N SER A 48 -3.09 -5.41 8.93
CA SER A 48 -3.69 -4.68 10.05
C SER A 48 -3.21 -3.22 10.13
N ASP A 49 -2.07 -2.91 9.52
CA ASP A 49 -1.47 -1.59 9.58
C ASP A 49 -0.99 -1.17 8.20
N LEU A 50 -1.14 0.11 7.91
CA LEU A 50 -0.73 0.72 6.67
C LEU A 50 0.30 1.82 6.96
N VAL A 51 1.43 1.76 6.28
CA VAL A 51 2.49 2.78 6.39
C VAL A 51 2.71 3.39 5.02
N ILE A 52 2.63 4.70 4.92
CA ILE A 52 2.84 5.43 3.67
C ILE A 52 3.95 6.46 3.89
N GLY A 53 4.94 6.47 3.02
CA GLY A 53 6.03 7.43 3.08
C GLY A 53 5.53 8.87 2.95
N GLU A 54 6.14 9.80 3.68
CA GLU A 54 5.77 11.21 3.64
C GLU A 54 6.23 11.86 2.33
N SER A 55 5.25 12.38 1.57
CA SER A 55 5.50 13.14 0.34
C SER A 55 4.16 13.68 -0.17
N ALA A 56 4.20 14.56 -1.18
CA ALA A 56 2.98 15.00 -1.84
C ALA A 56 2.24 13.82 -2.47
N SER A 57 2.98 12.90 -3.11
CA SER A 57 2.40 11.69 -3.68
C SER A 57 1.79 10.78 -2.61
N GLY A 58 2.41 10.71 -1.42
CA GLY A 58 1.89 9.95 -0.29
C GLY A 58 0.55 10.48 0.20
N LYS A 59 0.40 11.80 0.23
CA LYS A 59 -0.88 12.43 0.62
C LYS A 59 -1.99 12.12 -0.39
N GLU A 60 -1.68 12.15 -1.68
CA GLU A 60 -2.62 11.78 -2.73
C GLU A 60 -3.04 10.31 -2.62
N ILE A 61 -2.10 9.44 -2.36
CA ILE A 61 -2.37 8.01 -2.17
C ILE A 61 -3.24 7.77 -0.95
N TYR A 62 -2.95 8.44 0.16
CA TYR A 62 -3.77 8.33 1.36
C TYR A 62 -5.21 8.75 1.08
N GLN A 63 -5.39 9.86 0.37
CA GLN A 63 -6.70 10.36 -0.01
C GLN A 63 -7.45 9.36 -0.88
N GLU A 64 -6.75 8.77 -1.86
CA GLU A 64 -7.32 7.76 -2.74
C GLU A 64 -7.79 6.53 -1.98
N ILE A 65 -6.98 6.04 -1.03
CA ILE A 65 -7.34 4.90 -0.20
C ILE A 65 -8.58 5.22 0.63
N TYR A 66 -8.64 6.40 1.21
CA TYR A 66 -9.78 6.84 2.02
C TYR A 66 -11.05 6.96 1.18
N GLU A 67 -10.98 7.59 0.01
CA GLU A 67 -12.13 7.81 -0.86
C GLU A 67 -12.69 6.51 -1.43
N ASN A 68 -11.84 5.52 -1.67
CA ASN A 68 -12.24 4.22 -2.21
C ASN A 68 -12.53 3.19 -1.12
N CYS A 69 -12.51 3.61 0.15
CA CYS A 69 -12.80 2.75 1.29
C CYS A 69 -11.92 1.49 1.36
N LEU A 70 -10.69 1.55 0.85
CA LEU A 70 -9.77 0.41 0.90
C LEU A 70 -9.39 0.04 2.33
N PHE A 71 -9.48 0.99 3.26
CA PHE A 71 -9.22 0.73 4.67
C PHE A 71 -10.17 -0.31 5.28
N GLU A 72 -11.30 -0.59 4.66
CA GLU A 72 -12.24 -1.62 5.13
C GLU A 72 -11.62 -3.02 5.11
N TYR A 73 -10.54 -3.20 4.35
CA TYR A 73 -9.82 -4.46 4.31
C TYR A 73 -8.79 -4.61 5.43
N LEU A 74 -8.58 -3.56 6.21
CA LEU A 74 -7.57 -3.53 7.28
C LEU A 74 -8.09 -4.04 8.63
#